data_758572ee9daaef40c92bfccc1c1dd8c7
#
_entry.id   758572ee9daaef40c92bfccc1c1dd8c7
#
_cell.length_a   1.000
_cell.length_b   1.000
_cell.length_c   1.000
_cell.angle_alpha   90.00
_cell.angle_beta   90.00
_cell.angle_gamma   90.00
#
_symmetry.space_group_name_H-M   'P 1'
#
loop_
_entity.id
_entity.type
_entity.pdbx_description
1 polymer ?
#
loop_
_entity_poly.entity_id
_entity_poly.type
_entity_poly.pdbx_seq_one_letter_code
_entity_poly.pdbx_strand_id
1 'polypeptide(L)'
;MAQDAGATVYAAGIVLGGTSVTSTAAEINIIDGGTSATSTTIVAADRVVLNDDGTMKQVAMSDVATYVGSISSLESLYDAKSGGTNFTESLLIGHETTGALNASEYNTGVGRGSLDALTEGDNNTALGYNSLSANTTGSDNIAIGYNALVANTTKGQNIAIGRDALKVQTDGGEFNVAVGTYSLDENTFGDKNVALGYVALGKNTEASYNTGIGTESLKLNTTGTNNTGLGYAAGDVVSTGSQNVLIGASTDPSAADATNQTVVGYGATGQADNSVTLGNADVTAVYMAQDKGATVYAAGFSLENDETVTNSTDGTVLINGIV
;
A
#
# COMPACT_ATOMS: atom_id res chain seq x y z
N MET A 1 -29.03 61.36 -43.20
CA MET A 1 -27.94 60.50 -42.59
C MET A 1 -26.68 61.34 -42.69
N ALA A 2 -26.24 61.94 -41.59
CA ALA A 2 -24.99 62.67 -41.60
C ALA A 2 -23.87 61.65 -41.39
N GLN A 3 -23.04 61.52 -42.40
CA GLN A 3 -21.81 60.73 -42.35
C GLN A 3 -20.69 61.72 -42.01
N ASP A 4 -20.72 62.24 -40.76
CA ASP A 4 -19.64 63.09 -40.27
C ASP A 4 -19.06 62.49 -39.02
N ALA A 5 -17.75 62.20 -39.03
CA ALA A 5 -16.95 61.80 -37.93
C ALA A 5 -16.95 62.89 -36.85
N GLY A 6 -17.93 62.91 -35.96
CA GLY A 6 -18.04 63.88 -34.89
C GLY A 6 -19.45 64.28 -34.47
N ALA A 7 -20.48 63.73 -35.07
CA ALA A 7 -21.85 64.01 -34.61
C ALA A 7 -22.15 63.34 -33.30
N THR A 8 -22.13 64.09 -32.22
CA THR A 8 -22.56 63.62 -30.89
C THR A 8 -24.08 63.68 -30.83
N VAL A 9 -24.75 62.55 -30.82
CA VAL A 9 -26.21 62.47 -30.63
C VAL A 9 -26.45 62.51 -29.12
N TYR A 10 -26.91 63.67 -28.60
CA TYR A 10 -27.45 63.75 -27.25
C TYR A 10 -28.88 63.22 -27.26
N ALA A 11 -29.04 61.94 -27.02
CA ALA A 11 -30.36 61.36 -26.76
C ALA A 11 -30.70 61.60 -25.30
N ALA A 12 -31.85 62.13 -25.00
CA ALA A 12 -32.38 62.31 -23.65
C ALA A 12 -32.65 61.00 -22.92
N GLY A 13 -32.41 59.86 -23.59
CA GLY A 13 -32.50 58.46 -23.11
C GLY A 13 -32.81 57.54 -24.26
N ILE A 14 -32.33 56.32 -24.18
CA ILE A 14 -32.72 55.23 -25.09
C ILE A 14 -33.95 54.55 -24.48
N VAL A 15 -35.05 54.46 -25.22
CA VAL A 15 -36.26 53.76 -24.76
C VAL A 15 -36.45 52.54 -25.68
N LEU A 16 -36.44 51.34 -25.10
CA LEU A 16 -36.67 50.06 -25.76
C LEU A 16 -37.97 49.45 -25.22
N GLY A 17 -38.93 49.19 -26.11
CA GLY A 17 -40.20 48.58 -25.69
C GLY A 17 -41.00 49.37 -24.63
N GLY A 18 -40.89 50.73 -24.63
CA GLY A 18 -41.57 51.56 -23.66
C GLY A 18 -40.84 51.81 -22.34
N THR A 19 -39.67 51.19 -22.14
CA THR A 19 -38.83 51.30 -20.94
C THR A 19 -37.57 52.10 -21.25
N SER A 20 -37.28 53.12 -20.44
CA SER A 20 -36.05 53.93 -20.55
C SER A 20 -34.82 53.11 -20.14
N VAL A 21 -33.78 53.12 -20.97
CA VAL A 21 -32.46 52.59 -20.59
C VAL A 21 -31.77 53.63 -19.73
N THR A 22 -31.55 53.27 -18.47
CA THR A 22 -30.91 54.18 -17.49
C THR A 22 -29.39 54.02 -17.42
N SER A 23 -28.83 53.05 -18.18
CA SER A 23 -27.37 52.82 -18.19
C SER A 23 -26.63 54.01 -18.85
N THR A 24 -25.50 54.36 -18.28
CA THR A 24 -24.60 55.37 -18.85
C THR A 24 -23.89 54.81 -20.10
N ALA A 25 -23.38 55.71 -20.95
CA ALA A 25 -22.60 55.29 -22.12
C ALA A 25 -21.37 54.48 -21.74
N ALA A 26 -20.75 54.74 -20.59
CA ALA A 26 -19.63 53.96 -20.07
C ALA A 26 -20.04 52.54 -19.69
N GLU A 27 -21.22 52.35 -19.06
CA GLU A 27 -21.73 51.04 -18.69
C GLU A 27 -22.13 50.18 -19.92
N ILE A 28 -22.66 50.81 -20.96
CA ILE A 28 -22.99 50.15 -22.23
C ILE A 28 -21.71 49.74 -22.97
N ASN A 29 -20.67 50.57 -22.99
CA ASN A 29 -19.39 50.24 -23.62
C ASN A 29 -18.64 49.09 -22.94
N ILE A 30 -18.86 48.84 -21.63
CA ILE A 30 -18.32 47.69 -20.94
C ILE A 30 -18.98 46.39 -21.44
N ILE A 31 -20.28 46.45 -21.76
CA ILE A 31 -21.04 45.25 -22.23
C ILE A 31 -20.63 44.86 -23.65
N ASP A 32 -20.25 45.80 -24.53
CA ASP A 32 -19.87 45.51 -25.91
C ASP A 32 -18.40 45.08 -26.11
N GLY A 33 -17.61 45.02 -25.01
CA GLY A 33 -16.21 44.59 -25.07
C GLY A 33 -15.25 45.59 -25.67
N GLY A 34 -15.69 46.83 -25.95
CA GLY A 34 -14.87 47.90 -26.58
C GLY A 34 -13.83 48.53 -25.65
N THR A 35 -13.82 48.18 -24.36
CA THR A 35 -12.85 48.64 -23.38
C THR A 35 -11.96 47.50 -22.92
N SER A 36 -10.64 47.71 -22.94
CA SER A 36 -9.69 46.77 -22.36
C SER A 36 -10.01 46.58 -20.86
N ALA A 37 -10.03 45.33 -20.40
CA ALA A 37 -10.19 45.02 -19.00
C ALA A 37 -9.10 45.75 -18.19
N THR A 38 -9.48 46.75 -17.41
CA THR A 38 -8.63 47.34 -16.39
C THR A 38 -8.71 46.46 -15.15
N SER A 39 -7.59 46.28 -14.44
CA SER A 39 -7.56 45.54 -13.19
C SER A 39 -8.43 46.27 -12.16
N THR A 40 -9.71 45.96 -12.12
CA THR A 40 -10.63 46.39 -11.07
C THR A 40 -10.69 45.31 -9.99
N THR A 41 -10.60 45.73 -8.74
CA THR A 41 -10.86 44.83 -7.60
C THR A 41 -12.34 44.48 -7.63
N ILE A 42 -12.64 43.19 -7.85
CA ILE A 42 -14.01 42.67 -7.77
C ILE A 42 -14.41 42.63 -6.30
N VAL A 43 -15.52 43.28 -5.96
CA VAL A 43 -16.07 43.32 -4.61
C VAL A 43 -17.43 42.58 -4.56
N ALA A 44 -17.85 42.18 -3.35
CA ALA A 44 -19.09 41.43 -3.16
C ALA A 44 -20.36 42.09 -3.72
N ALA A 45 -20.37 43.41 -3.85
CA ALA A 45 -21.47 44.18 -4.40
C ALA A 45 -21.53 44.19 -5.94
N ASP A 46 -20.45 43.78 -6.61
CA ASP A 46 -20.42 43.71 -8.06
C ASP A 46 -21.36 42.59 -8.57
N ARG A 47 -21.83 42.75 -9.80
CA ARG A 47 -22.77 41.82 -10.39
C ARG A 47 -22.26 41.27 -11.74
N VAL A 48 -22.49 40.01 -11.98
CA VAL A 48 -22.24 39.32 -13.23
C VAL A 48 -23.57 39.05 -13.96
N VAL A 49 -23.61 39.27 -15.25
CA VAL A 49 -24.77 38.92 -16.06
C VAL A 49 -24.58 37.49 -16.57
N LEU A 50 -25.46 36.61 -16.20
CA LEU A 50 -25.45 35.19 -16.62
C LEU A 50 -26.72 34.87 -17.40
N ASN A 51 -26.60 33.99 -18.42
CA ASN A 51 -27.74 33.40 -19.10
C ASN A 51 -28.22 32.18 -18.32
N ASP A 52 -29.38 32.29 -17.71
CA ASP A 52 -30.05 31.21 -17.00
C ASP A 52 -31.25 30.73 -17.82
N ASP A 53 -31.08 29.64 -18.53
CA ASP A 53 -32.08 29.00 -19.40
C ASP A 53 -32.74 30.00 -20.38
N GLY A 54 -31.91 30.72 -21.10
CA GLY A 54 -32.38 31.73 -22.09
C GLY A 54 -32.78 33.09 -21.49
N THR A 55 -32.73 33.25 -20.15
CA THR A 55 -33.05 34.51 -19.47
C THR A 55 -31.76 35.13 -18.90
N MET A 56 -31.49 36.38 -19.28
CA MET A 56 -30.35 37.12 -18.72
C MET A 56 -30.67 37.58 -17.30
N LYS A 57 -29.88 37.09 -16.31
CA LYS A 57 -30.00 37.47 -14.90
C LYS A 57 -28.74 38.15 -14.39
N GLN A 58 -28.90 39.10 -13.51
CA GLN A 58 -27.77 39.63 -12.73
C GLN A 58 -27.60 38.84 -11.44
N VAL A 59 -26.39 38.29 -11.25
CA VAL A 59 -26.01 37.53 -10.04
C VAL A 59 -24.97 38.34 -9.29
N ALA A 60 -25.15 38.50 -8.01
CA ALA A 60 -24.16 39.20 -7.15
C ALA A 60 -22.86 38.40 -7.09
N MET A 61 -21.71 39.09 -7.08
CA MET A 61 -20.42 38.42 -6.91
C MET A 61 -20.31 37.67 -5.57
N SER A 62 -21.06 38.09 -4.55
CA SER A 62 -21.20 37.35 -3.30
C SER A 62 -21.77 35.93 -3.52
N ASP A 63 -22.74 35.80 -4.43
CA ASP A 63 -23.37 34.50 -4.72
C ASP A 63 -22.46 33.63 -5.57
N VAL A 64 -21.74 34.25 -6.53
CA VAL A 64 -20.69 33.57 -7.31
C VAL A 64 -19.55 33.12 -6.39
N ALA A 65 -19.12 34.03 -5.48
CA ALA A 65 -18.08 33.69 -4.49
C ALA A 65 -18.53 32.57 -3.54
N THR A 66 -19.80 32.55 -3.15
CA THR A 66 -20.39 31.46 -2.35
C THR A 66 -20.38 30.15 -3.10
N TYR A 67 -20.78 30.17 -4.38
CA TYR A 67 -20.74 28.97 -5.23
C TYR A 67 -19.30 28.49 -5.45
N VAL A 68 -18.39 29.38 -5.84
CA VAL A 68 -16.96 29.06 -6.01
C VAL A 68 -16.31 28.67 -4.69
N GLY A 69 -16.66 29.37 -3.59
CA GLY A 69 -16.18 29.07 -2.24
C GLY A 69 -16.64 27.67 -1.75
N SER A 70 -17.82 27.23 -2.19
CA SER A 70 -18.29 25.88 -1.87
C SER A 70 -17.51 24.78 -2.59
N ILE A 71 -16.76 25.09 -3.66
CA ILE A 71 -15.88 24.17 -4.37
C ILE A 71 -14.40 24.52 -4.22
N SER A 72 -14.05 25.44 -3.30
CA SER A 72 -12.68 25.91 -3.10
C SER A 72 -11.81 24.96 -2.28
N SER A 73 -12.39 23.94 -1.65
CA SER A 73 -11.68 22.89 -0.95
C SER A 73 -12.09 21.50 -1.48
N LEU A 74 -11.22 20.50 -1.33
CA LEU A 74 -11.54 19.11 -1.63
C LEU A 74 -12.77 18.62 -0.86
N GLU A 75 -13.05 19.20 0.32
CA GLU A 75 -14.24 18.90 1.13
C GLU A 75 -15.57 19.29 0.48
N SER A 76 -15.52 20.21 -0.50
CA SER A 76 -16.69 20.61 -1.29
C SER A 76 -17.08 19.58 -2.34
N LEU A 77 -16.21 18.62 -2.64
CA LEU A 77 -16.54 17.48 -3.45
C LEU A 77 -17.31 16.48 -2.60
N TYR A 78 -18.41 15.95 -3.12
CA TYR A 78 -19.32 15.06 -2.40
C TYR A 78 -18.62 13.81 -1.81
N ASP A 79 -17.52 13.40 -2.40
CA ASP A 79 -16.75 12.19 -2.07
C ASP A 79 -15.30 12.47 -1.62
N ALA A 80 -15.01 13.68 -1.14
CA ALA A 80 -13.68 14.02 -0.65
C ALA A 80 -13.74 14.73 0.70
N LYS A 81 -12.78 14.42 1.59
CA LYS A 81 -12.58 15.09 2.86
C LYS A 81 -11.09 15.38 3.06
N SER A 82 -10.77 16.62 3.45
CA SER A 82 -9.41 17.02 3.76
C SER A 82 -9.37 17.93 4.98
N GLY A 83 -8.61 17.51 6.01
CA GLY A 83 -8.44 18.27 7.25
C GLY A 83 -9.70 18.44 8.10
N GLY A 84 -9.64 19.29 9.11
CA GLY A 84 -10.73 19.60 10.05
C GLY A 84 -10.35 19.36 11.51
N THR A 85 -11.22 19.71 12.46
CA THR A 85 -10.91 19.72 13.90
C THR A 85 -10.53 18.33 14.45
N ASN A 86 -11.06 17.25 13.87
CA ASN A 86 -10.83 15.88 14.31
C ASN A 86 -10.21 15.01 13.20
N PHE A 87 -9.67 15.64 12.17
CA PHE A 87 -9.05 14.98 11.02
C PHE A 87 -7.93 15.87 10.46
N THR A 88 -6.88 16.07 11.27
CA THR A 88 -5.81 17.03 10.97
C THR A 88 -4.83 16.45 9.94
N GLU A 89 -4.41 17.28 8.98
CA GLU A 89 -3.38 16.94 7.97
C GLU A 89 -3.64 15.62 7.23
N SER A 90 -4.90 15.30 6.99
CA SER A 90 -5.35 14.06 6.38
C SER A 90 -6.15 14.29 5.11
N LEU A 91 -6.23 13.27 4.23
CA LEU A 91 -6.95 13.32 2.95
C LEU A 91 -7.71 12.02 2.69
N LEU A 92 -9.02 12.10 2.46
CA LEU A 92 -9.84 10.98 1.96
C LEU A 92 -10.52 11.37 0.65
N ILE A 93 -10.45 10.49 -0.35
CA ILE A 93 -11.10 10.66 -1.66
C ILE A 93 -11.85 9.39 -2.03
N GLY A 94 -13.08 9.52 -2.52
CA GLY A 94 -13.93 8.39 -2.91
C GLY A 94 -14.70 7.79 -1.74
N HIS A 95 -15.06 8.63 -0.76
CA HIS A 95 -15.66 8.21 0.50
C HIS A 95 -17.08 8.73 0.64
N GLU A 96 -18.07 7.86 0.83
CA GLU A 96 -19.46 8.27 1.00
C GLU A 96 -19.81 8.60 2.46
N THR A 97 -19.16 7.96 3.44
CA THR A 97 -19.39 8.16 4.86
C THR A 97 -18.12 7.91 5.67
N THR A 98 -17.70 8.85 6.49
CA THR A 98 -16.69 8.59 7.53
C THR A 98 -17.37 8.17 8.81
N GLY A 99 -16.77 7.28 9.59
CA GLY A 99 -17.09 7.15 11.01
C GLY A 99 -16.99 8.50 11.72
N ALA A 100 -17.42 8.59 12.96
CA ALA A 100 -17.22 9.80 13.75
C ALA A 100 -15.72 9.97 14.01
N LEU A 101 -15.05 10.78 13.19
CA LEU A 101 -13.63 11.10 13.35
C LEU A 101 -13.41 11.79 14.70
N ASN A 102 -12.49 11.26 15.49
CA ASN A 102 -12.21 11.71 16.83
C ASN A 102 -10.69 11.83 17.03
N ALA A 103 -10.13 12.90 16.48
CA ALA A 103 -8.71 13.26 16.54
C ALA A 103 -7.77 12.34 15.74
N SER A 104 -8.19 11.83 14.58
CA SER A 104 -7.28 11.10 13.67
C SER A 104 -6.47 12.05 12.79
N GLU A 105 -5.15 11.81 12.67
CA GLU A 105 -4.20 12.70 12.01
C GLU A 105 -3.34 11.98 10.96
N TYR A 106 -2.85 12.74 9.97
CA TYR A 106 -1.88 12.27 8.97
C TYR A 106 -2.33 11.05 8.14
N ASN A 107 -3.63 10.91 7.89
CA ASN A 107 -4.16 9.77 7.12
C ASN A 107 -4.36 10.13 5.65
N THR A 108 -4.04 9.19 4.77
CA THR A 108 -4.31 9.30 3.33
C THR A 108 -5.14 8.12 2.87
N GLY A 109 -6.37 8.37 2.43
CA GLY A 109 -7.27 7.37 1.87
C GLY A 109 -7.72 7.74 0.46
N VAL A 110 -7.50 6.87 -0.51
CA VAL A 110 -7.95 7.07 -1.89
C VAL A 110 -8.61 5.80 -2.40
N GLY A 111 -9.89 5.88 -2.66
CA GLY A 111 -10.70 4.78 -3.17
C GLY A 111 -11.98 4.57 -2.37
N ARG A 112 -12.98 4.00 -3.03
CA ARG A 112 -14.27 3.73 -2.38
C ARG A 112 -14.09 2.81 -1.18
N GLY A 113 -14.56 3.25 -0.02
CA GLY A 113 -14.47 2.50 1.23
C GLY A 113 -13.07 2.41 1.85
N SER A 114 -12.08 3.19 1.36
CA SER A 114 -10.78 3.27 2.01
C SER A 114 -10.90 4.04 3.33
N LEU A 115 -10.39 3.47 4.46
CA LEU A 115 -10.50 4.06 5.81
C LEU A 115 -11.93 4.40 6.26
N ASP A 116 -12.93 3.61 5.82
CA ASP A 116 -14.37 3.92 6.04
C ASP A 116 -14.76 3.98 7.53
N ALA A 117 -14.21 3.12 8.35
CA ALA A 117 -14.51 3.06 9.78
C ALA A 117 -13.56 3.89 10.66
N LEU A 118 -12.64 4.67 10.07
CA LEU A 118 -11.60 5.39 10.83
C LEU A 118 -12.21 6.31 11.89
N THR A 119 -11.69 6.24 13.12
CA THR A 119 -12.09 7.11 14.24
C THR A 119 -10.91 7.84 14.88
N GLU A 120 -9.88 7.15 15.32
CA GLU A 120 -8.75 7.68 16.10
C GLU A 120 -7.37 7.28 15.54
N GLY A 121 -7.32 6.36 14.56
CA GLY A 121 -6.03 5.87 14.02
C GLY A 121 -5.27 6.95 13.24
N ASP A 122 -3.95 7.00 13.40
CA ASP A 122 -3.06 7.99 12.79
C ASP A 122 -2.10 7.38 11.78
N ASN A 123 -1.55 8.22 10.89
CA ASN A 123 -0.47 7.86 9.97
C ASN A 123 -0.80 6.67 9.03
N ASN A 124 -2.06 6.47 8.69
CA ASN A 124 -2.43 5.38 7.79
C ASN A 124 -2.43 5.83 6.33
N THR A 125 -1.94 4.96 5.45
CA THR A 125 -2.03 5.14 3.99
C THR A 125 -2.87 4.01 3.40
N ALA A 126 -4.00 4.35 2.80
CA ALA A 126 -4.91 3.40 2.17
C ALA A 126 -5.20 3.81 0.71
N LEU A 127 -4.83 2.96 -0.25
CA LEU A 127 -5.06 3.20 -1.67
C LEU A 127 -5.70 1.97 -2.32
N GLY A 128 -6.96 2.08 -2.67
CA GLY A 128 -7.72 1.02 -3.32
C GLY A 128 -9.12 0.84 -2.74
N TYR A 129 -9.92 0.02 -3.41
CA TYR A 129 -11.26 -0.33 -2.94
C TYR A 129 -11.19 -1.10 -1.62
N ASN A 130 -11.91 -0.63 -0.59
CA ASN A 130 -11.97 -1.19 0.76
C ASN A 130 -10.59 -1.42 1.45
N SER A 131 -9.54 -0.70 1.06
CA SER A 131 -8.28 -0.75 1.80
C SER A 131 -8.45 -0.15 3.20
N LEU A 132 -8.03 -0.89 4.25
CA LEU A 132 -8.23 -0.50 5.66
C LEU A 132 -9.66 -0.07 6.02
N SER A 133 -10.68 -0.63 5.36
CA SER A 133 -12.06 -0.14 5.53
C SER A 133 -12.63 -0.35 6.93
N ALA A 134 -12.19 -1.37 7.66
CA ALA A 134 -12.63 -1.63 9.03
C ALA A 134 -11.76 -0.96 10.11
N ASN A 135 -10.67 -0.27 9.73
CA ASN A 135 -9.73 0.30 10.69
C ASN A 135 -10.37 1.43 11.50
N THR A 136 -10.37 1.30 12.82
CA THR A 136 -10.92 2.31 13.72
C THR A 136 -9.80 3.11 14.43
N THR A 137 -8.91 2.43 15.13
CA THR A 137 -7.87 3.02 15.99
C THR A 137 -6.44 2.56 15.62
N GLY A 138 -6.30 1.62 14.68
CA GLY A 138 -4.97 1.15 14.23
C GLY A 138 -4.19 2.27 13.53
N SER A 139 -2.90 2.41 13.86
CA SER A 139 -2.03 3.46 13.36
C SER A 139 -0.84 2.90 12.59
N ASP A 140 -0.20 3.76 11.79
CA ASP A 140 1.03 3.42 11.06
C ASP A 140 0.88 2.27 10.05
N ASN A 141 -0.32 2.08 9.47
CA ASN A 141 -0.55 1.03 8.48
C ASN A 141 -0.43 1.56 7.05
N ILE A 142 0.11 0.73 6.16
CA ILE A 142 0.10 0.96 4.71
C ILE A 142 -0.71 -0.15 4.04
N ALA A 143 -1.80 0.21 3.38
CA ALA A 143 -2.65 -0.72 2.64
C ALA A 143 -2.87 -0.23 1.20
N ILE A 144 -2.28 -0.93 0.24
CA ILE A 144 -2.38 -0.59 -1.18
C ILE A 144 -2.91 -1.79 -1.96
N GLY A 145 -4.12 -1.69 -2.47
CA GLY A 145 -4.77 -2.73 -3.25
C GLY A 145 -6.22 -2.97 -2.86
N TYR A 146 -6.91 -3.76 -3.67
CA TYR A 146 -8.28 -4.21 -3.40
C TYR A 146 -8.30 -5.05 -2.12
N ASN A 147 -9.09 -4.67 -1.12
CA ASN A 147 -9.23 -5.32 0.19
C ASN A 147 -7.90 -5.54 0.97
N ALA A 148 -6.87 -4.75 0.72
CA ALA A 148 -5.65 -4.81 1.55
C ALA A 148 -5.99 -4.38 2.99
N LEU A 149 -5.64 -5.21 3.99
CA LEU A 149 -5.96 -4.99 5.42
C LEU A 149 -7.44 -4.68 5.69
N VAL A 150 -8.35 -5.23 4.88
CA VAL A 150 -9.78 -4.87 4.94
C VAL A 150 -10.42 -5.13 6.30
N ALA A 151 -10.00 -6.17 7.01
CA ALA A 151 -10.56 -6.57 8.30
C ALA A 151 -9.83 -6.01 9.52
N ASN A 152 -8.70 -5.30 9.33
CA ASN A 152 -7.94 -4.72 10.45
C ASN A 152 -8.77 -3.65 11.15
N THR A 153 -8.90 -3.74 12.48
CA THR A 153 -9.69 -2.79 13.28
C THR A 153 -8.83 -1.89 14.15
N THR A 154 -7.92 -2.46 14.94
CA THR A 154 -7.19 -1.74 15.99
C THR A 154 -5.67 -1.86 15.88
N LYS A 155 -5.16 -2.78 15.04
CA LYS A 155 -3.73 -3.07 14.97
C LYS A 155 -2.98 -2.14 14.05
N GLY A 156 -1.72 -1.88 14.40
CA GLY A 156 -0.85 -0.95 13.70
C GLY A 156 0.41 -1.58 13.14
N GLN A 157 1.17 -0.73 12.43
CA GLN A 157 2.52 -1.03 11.93
C GLN A 157 2.56 -2.21 10.94
N ASN A 158 1.49 -2.36 10.14
CA ASN A 158 1.40 -3.37 9.10
C ASN A 158 1.54 -2.75 7.72
N ILE A 159 2.22 -3.47 6.81
CA ILE A 159 2.33 -3.10 5.40
C ILE A 159 1.66 -4.20 4.56
N ALA A 160 0.61 -3.84 3.84
CA ALA A 160 -0.11 -4.72 2.92
C ALA A 160 -0.18 -4.10 1.53
N ILE A 161 0.53 -4.65 0.57
CA ILE A 161 0.56 -4.17 -0.81
C ILE A 161 0.19 -5.33 -1.74
N GLY A 162 -0.98 -5.26 -2.32
CA GLY A 162 -1.52 -6.27 -3.21
C GLY A 162 -2.99 -6.55 -2.96
N ARG A 163 -3.64 -7.18 -3.93
CA ARG A 163 -5.03 -7.62 -3.76
C ARG A 163 -5.13 -8.65 -2.64
N ASP A 164 -6.05 -8.43 -1.70
CA ASP A 164 -6.32 -9.31 -0.56
C ASP A 164 -5.08 -9.61 0.32
N ALA A 165 -4.05 -8.74 0.31
CA ALA A 165 -2.91 -8.85 1.23
C ALA A 165 -3.36 -8.55 2.67
N LEU A 166 -2.99 -9.43 3.65
CA LEU A 166 -3.43 -9.34 5.06
C LEU A 166 -4.94 -9.17 5.22
N LYS A 167 -5.71 -9.86 4.40
CA LYS A 167 -7.15 -9.65 4.26
C LYS A 167 -7.96 -9.90 5.53
N VAL A 168 -7.64 -10.97 6.27
CA VAL A 168 -8.45 -11.41 7.43
C VAL A 168 -7.87 -11.00 8.78
N GLN A 169 -6.77 -10.24 8.79
CA GLN A 169 -6.20 -9.74 10.04
C GLN A 169 -7.21 -8.85 10.75
N THR A 170 -7.66 -9.25 11.93
CA THR A 170 -8.63 -8.53 12.74
C THR A 170 -7.95 -7.80 13.91
N ASP A 171 -8.09 -8.29 15.12
CA ASP A 171 -7.54 -7.71 16.35
C ASP A 171 -6.20 -8.35 16.78
N GLY A 172 -5.60 -9.14 15.92
CA GLY A 172 -4.29 -9.74 16.08
C GLY A 172 -3.34 -9.34 14.96
N GLY A 173 -2.05 -9.45 15.20
CA GLY A 173 -1.01 -9.24 14.19
C GLY A 173 -0.56 -7.79 14.02
N GLU A 174 0.68 -7.55 14.45
CA GLU A 174 1.38 -6.28 14.26
C GLU A 174 2.75 -6.52 13.60
N PHE A 175 3.30 -5.47 13.00
CA PHE A 175 4.61 -5.52 12.35
C PHE A 175 4.72 -6.53 11.20
N ASN A 176 3.62 -6.81 10.49
CA ASN A 176 3.64 -7.68 9.35
C ASN A 176 3.91 -6.91 8.06
N VAL A 177 4.70 -7.50 7.17
CA VAL A 177 4.93 -6.99 5.81
C VAL A 177 4.41 -8.03 4.81
N ALA A 178 3.37 -7.67 4.08
CA ALA A 178 2.76 -8.50 3.04
C ALA A 178 2.77 -7.75 1.71
N VAL A 179 3.59 -8.18 0.78
CA VAL A 179 3.69 -7.59 -0.57
C VAL A 179 3.47 -8.66 -1.62
N GLY A 180 2.33 -8.62 -2.26
CA GLY A 180 1.88 -9.59 -3.25
C GLY A 180 0.40 -9.93 -3.10
N THR A 181 -0.24 -10.33 -4.19
CA THR A 181 -1.63 -10.81 -4.16
C THR A 181 -1.73 -12.04 -3.27
N TYR A 182 -2.68 -12.02 -2.31
CA TYR A 182 -2.91 -13.08 -1.33
C TYR A 182 -1.70 -13.37 -0.41
N SER A 183 -0.77 -12.43 -0.22
CA SER A 183 0.28 -12.57 0.78
C SER A 183 -0.31 -12.42 2.19
N LEU A 184 -0.01 -13.37 3.10
CA LEU A 184 -0.55 -13.40 4.47
C LEU A 184 -2.08 -13.25 4.54
N ASP A 185 -2.83 -13.71 3.52
CA ASP A 185 -4.26 -13.43 3.40
C ASP A 185 -5.12 -14.11 4.47
N GLU A 186 -4.66 -15.19 5.08
CA GLU A 186 -5.33 -15.87 6.20
C GLU A 186 -4.73 -15.55 7.59
N ASN A 187 -3.80 -14.58 7.70
CA ASN A 187 -3.20 -14.21 8.97
C ASN A 187 -4.22 -13.53 9.89
N THR A 188 -4.50 -14.14 11.04
CA THR A 188 -5.43 -13.60 12.04
C THR A 188 -4.70 -12.95 13.22
N PHE A 189 -3.69 -13.62 13.79
CA PHE A 189 -3.00 -13.22 15.01
C PHE A 189 -1.46 -13.18 14.89
N GLY A 190 -0.88 -13.69 13.82
CA GLY A 190 0.57 -13.76 13.65
C GLY A 190 1.23 -12.38 13.54
N ASP A 191 2.34 -12.18 14.30
CA ASP A 191 3.13 -10.95 14.33
C ASP A 191 4.45 -11.10 13.57
N LYS A 192 4.99 -9.98 13.11
CA LYS A 192 6.38 -9.88 12.64
C LYS A 192 6.73 -10.87 11.53
N ASN A 193 5.76 -11.10 10.66
CA ASN A 193 5.97 -11.92 9.47
C ASN A 193 6.32 -11.03 8.27
N VAL A 194 7.19 -11.53 7.41
CA VAL A 194 7.53 -10.90 6.12
C VAL A 194 7.13 -11.85 4.99
N ALA A 195 6.18 -11.45 4.19
CA ALA A 195 5.71 -12.17 3.02
C ALA A 195 5.88 -11.31 1.76
N LEU A 196 6.75 -11.72 0.86
CA LEU A 196 6.99 -11.03 -0.41
C LEU A 196 6.81 -12.00 -1.58
N GLY A 197 5.68 -11.94 -2.25
CA GLY A 197 5.35 -12.79 -3.37
C GLY A 197 3.87 -13.17 -3.41
N TYR A 198 3.43 -13.69 -4.56
CA TYR A 198 2.08 -14.22 -4.71
C TYR A 198 1.88 -15.41 -3.75
N VAL A 199 0.84 -15.34 -2.87
CA VAL A 199 0.47 -16.37 -1.88
C VAL A 199 1.63 -16.71 -0.91
N ALA A 200 2.64 -15.84 -0.75
CA ALA A 200 3.67 -16.05 0.26
C ALA A 200 3.04 -16.04 1.65
N LEU A 201 3.31 -17.07 2.49
CA LEU A 201 2.70 -17.25 3.81
C LEU A 201 1.15 -17.21 3.79
N GLY A 202 0.51 -17.60 2.67
CA GLY A 202 -0.93 -17.43 2.47
C GLY A 202 -1.81 -18.12 3.51
N LYS A 203 -1.38 -19.27 4.03
CA LYS A 203 -2.12 -20.03 5.07
C LYS A 203 -1.69 -19.73 6.50
N ASN A 204 -0.83 -18.73 6.70
CA ASN A 204 -0.42 -18.35 8.05
C ASN A 204 -1.64 -17.85 8.85
N THR A 205 -1.93 -18.45 9.97
CA THR A 205 -3.05 -18.04 10.83
C THR A 205 -2.59 -17.32 12.10
N GLU A 206 -1.77 -17.97 12.89
CA GLU A 206 -1.33 -17.49 14.21
C GLU A 206 0.20 -17.42 14.35
N ALA A 207 0.91 -17.95 13.34
CA ALA A 207 2.36 -18.06 13.41
C ALA A 207 3.06 -16.71 13.27
N SER A 208 4.15 -16.54 14.02
CA SER A 208 4.94 -15.30 14.07
C SER A 208 6.40 -15.54 13.68
N TYR A 209 7.09 -14.44 13.33
CA TYR A 209 8.51 -14.42 13.01
C TYR A 209 8.90 -15.26 11.77
N ASN A 210 8.01 -15.40 10.80
CA ASN A 210 8.30 -16.10 9.56
C ASN A 210 8.70 -15.12 8.45
N THR A 211 9.64 -15.53 7.61
CA THR A 211 10.07 -14.79 6.42
C THR A 211 9.86 -15.66 5.18
N GLY A 212 8.88 -15.33 4.35
CA GLY A 212 8.58 -15.98 3.09
C GLY A 212 8.82 -15.03 1.91
N ILE A 213 9.89 -15.22 1.16
CA ILE A 213 10.25 -14.39 0.00
C ILE A 213 10.28 -15.26 -1.26
N GLY A 214 9.32 -15.03 -2.14
CA GLY A 214 9.10 -15.77 -3.37
C GLY A 214 7.63 -16.16 -3.54
N THR A 215 7.20 -16.34 -4.77
CA THR A 215 5.87 -16.90 -5.06
C THR A 215 5.71 -18.24 -4.36
N GLU A 216 4.62 -18.38 -3.61
CA GLU A 216 4.26 -19.58 -2.83
C GLU A 216 5.27 -19.99 -1.74
N SER A 217 6.20 -19.12 -1.36
CA SER A 217 7.13 -19.41 -0.25
C SER A 217 6.38 -19.54 1.07
N LEU A 218 6.63 -20.66 1.81
CA LEU A 218 5.97 -21.00 3.07
C LEU A 218 4.43 -20.97 3.00
N LYS A 219 3.86 -21.24 1.85
CA LYS A 219 2.44 -20.99 1.57
C LYS A 219 1.49 -21.78 2.48
N LEU A 220 1.84 -23.00 2.90
CA LEU A 220 1.02 -23.86 3.75
C LEU A 220 1.32 -23.71 5.24
N ASN A 221 2.25 -22.82 5.63
CA ASN A 221 2.55 -22.59 7.04
C ASN A 221 1.32 -22.07 7.78
N THR A 222 0.87 -22.76 8.81
CA THR A 222 -0.29 -22.37 9.63
C THR A 222 0.14 -21.82 10.99
N THR A 223 0.89 -22.61 11.76
CA THR A 223 1.31 -22.31 13.14
C THR A 223 2.82 -22.39 13.36
N GLY A 224 3.60 -22.82 12.35
CA GLY A 224 5.05 -22.90 12.44
C GLY A 224 5.69 -21.52 12.58
N THR A 225 6.64 -21.37 13.49
CA THR A 225 7.28 -20.08 13.80
C THR A 225 8.76 -20.07 13.45
N ASN A 226 9.32 -18.87 13.25
CA ASN A 226 10.75 -18.66 12.96
C ASN A 226 11.25 -19.41 11.72
N ASN A 227 10.42 -19.58 10.71
CA ASN A 227 10.81 -20.17 9.45
C ASN A 227 11.27 -19.09 8.45
N THR A 228 12.28 -19.41 7.66
CA THR A 228 12.76 -18.59 6.55
C THR A 228 12.67 -19.40 5.27
N GLY A 229 11.83 -18.96 4.34
CA GLY A 229 11.72 -19.49 2.97
C GLY A 229 12.17 -18.41 1.97
N LEU A 230 13.21 -18.69 1.19
CA LEU A 230 13.71 -17.79 0.15
C LEU A 230 13.80 -18.51 -1.19
N GLY A 231 12.87 -18.25 -2.06
CA GLY A 231 12.77 -18.83 -3.41
C GLY A 231 11.33 -19.16 -3.78
N TYR A 232 11.11 -19.46 -5.06
CA TYR A 232 9.83 -19.98 -5.54
C TYR A 232 9.49 -21.27 -4.81
N ALA A 233 8.30 -21.37 -4.19
CA ALA A 233 7.83 -22.54 -3.45
C ALA A 233 8.84 -23.07 -2.41
N ALA A 234 9.68 -22.19 -1.84
CA ALA A 234 10.60 -22.58 -0.77
C ALA A 234 9.82 -22.86 0.52
N GLY A 235 9.87 -24.09 1.01
CA GLY A 235 9.16 -24.53 2.20
C GLY A 235 7.65 -24.60 2.03
N ASP A 236 7.14 -24.80 0.84
CA ASP A 236 5.70 -24.78 0.56
C ASP A 236 4.95 -25.97 1.20
N VAL A 237 5.65 -26.97 1.69
CA VAL A 237 5.10 -28.11 2.46
C VAL A 237 5.06 -27.85 3.97
N VAL A 238 5.80 -26.84 4.49
CA VAL A 238 5.81 -26.51 5.92
C VAL A 238 4.39 -26.15 6.38
N SER A 239 3.92 -26.78 7.46
CA SER A 239 2.61 -26.53 8.05
C SER A 239 2.74 -26.08 9.51
N THR A 240 3.29 -26.91 10.38
CA THR A 240 3.48 -26.66 11.81
C THR A 240 4.95 -26.63 12.22
N GLY A 241 5.85 -27.00 11.32
CA GLY A 241 7.29 -27.01 11.52
C GLY A 241 7.85 -25.63 11.85
N SER A 242 8.92 -25.58 12.62
CA SER A 242 9.48 -24.30 13.13
C SER A 242 10.99 -24.25 13.03
N GLN A 243 11.54 -23.02 13.00
CA GLN A 243 12.99 -22.79 13.00
C GLN A 243 13.72 -23.33 11.77
N ASN A 244 13.02 -23.45 10.63
CA ASN A 244 13.61 -23.94 9.40
C ASN A 244 14.15 -22.79 8.54
N VAL A 245 15.28 -23.03 7.87
CA VAL A 245 15.89 -22.14 6.87
C VAL A 245 15.94 -22.86 5.53
N LEU A 246 15.13 -22.42 4.58
CA LEU A 246 14.88 -23.08 3.30
C LEU A 246 15.24 -22.10 2.18
N ILE A 247 16.38 -22.27 1.54
CA ILE A 247 16.92 -21.34 0.54
C ILE A 247 17.12 -22.05 -0.81
N GLY A 248 16.34 -21.66 -1.78
CA GLY A 248 16.32 -22.19 -3.14
C GLY A 248 14.90 -22.42 -3.64
N ALA A 249 14.71 -22.48 -4.94
CA ALA A 249 13.40 -22.82 -5.48
C ALA A 249 13.07 -24.30 -5.19
N SER A 250 11.82 -24.56 -4.76
CA SER A 250 11.32 -25.89 -4.40
C SER A 250 12.21 -26.60 -3.36
N THR A 251 12.71 -25.84 -2.40
CA THR A 251 13.51 -26.37 -1.29
C THR A 251 12.60 -26.66 -0.12
N ASP A 252 12.60 -27.88 0.39
CA ASP A 252 11.67 -28.35 1.41
C ASP A 252 12.38 -28.97 2.63
N PRO A 253 11.78 -28.92 3.82
CA PRO A 253 12.22 -29.73 4.94
C PRO A 253 11.83 -31.22 4.73
N SER A 254 12.29 -32.08 5.61
CA SER A 254 12.00 -33.52 5.57
C SER A 254 10.51 -33.86 5.76
N ALA A 255 9.75 -33.01 6.43
CA ALA A 255 8.33 -33.15 6.73
C ALA A 255 7.66 -31.80 6.99
N ALA A 256 6.34 -31.76 6.96
CA ALA A 256 5.55 -30.54 7.19
C ALA A 256 5.66 -29.97 8.62
N ASP A 257 6.00 -30.80 9.59
CA ASP A 257 6.20 -30.48 11.00
C ASP A 257 7.69 -30.45 11.42
N ALA A 258 8.60 -30.56 10.47
CA ALA A 258 10.05 -30.58 10.69
C ALA A 258 10.56 -29.36 11.45
N THR A 259 11.58 -29.56 12.28
CA THR A 259 12.10 -28.53 13.17
C THR A 259 13.61 -28.36 13.03
N ASN A 260 14.05 -27.09 13.01
CA ASN A 260 15.46 -26.70 13.01
C ASN A 260 16.27 -27.35 11.89
N GLN A 261 15.74 -27.28 10.67
CA GLN A 261 16.44 -27.76 9.47
C GLN A 261 16.94 -26.54 8.66
N THR A 262 18.19 -26.61 8.23
CA THR A 262 18.74 -25.69 7.23
C THR A 262 18.92 -26.45 5.92
N VAL A 263 18.17 -26.06 4.87
CA VAL A 263 18.20 -26.70 3.56
C VAL A 263 18.53 -25.64 2.53
N VAL A 264 19.59 -25.84 1.77
CA VAL A 264 20.05 -24.88 0.76
C VAL A 264 20.29 -25.59 -0.57
N GLY A 265 19.60 -25.16 -1.62
CA GLY A 265 19.79 -25.63 -2.98
C GLY A 265 18.45 -25.80 -3.71
N TYR A 266 18.51 -25.75 -5.05
CA TYR A 266 17.34 -26.00 -5.90
C TYR A 266 16.81 -27.43 -5.69
N GLY A 267 15.53 -27.58 -5.35
CA GLY A 267 14.89 -28.90 -5.15
C GLY A 267 15.55 -29.74 -4.06
N ALA A 268 16.28 -29.11 -3.14
CA ALA A 268 16.88 -29.82 -2.01
C ALA A 268 15.81 -30.17 -0.98
N THR A 269 15.90 -31.35 -0.38
CA THR A 269 14.99 -31.79 0.69
C THR A 269 15.78 -32.11 1.95
N GLY A 270 15.31 -31.57 3.08
CA GLY A 270 15.86 -31.86 4.40
C GLY A 270 15.80 -33.34 4.74
N GLN A 271 16.67 -33.81 5.63
CA GLN A 271 16.78 -35.22 5.94
C GLN A 271 16.25 -35.56 7.34
N ALA A 272 16.50 -34.72 8.32
CA ALA A 272 16.08 -34.93 9.70
C ALA A 272 16.06 -33.61 10.47
N ASP A 273 15.36 -33.56 11.58
CA ASP A 273 15.40 -32.44 12.50
C ASP A 273 16.82 -32.18 13.01
N ASN A 274 17.10 -30.91 13.32
CA ASN A 274 18.41 -30.45 13.77
C ASN A 274 19.55 -30.75 12.78
N SER A 275 19.28 -30.62 11.46
CA SER A 275 20.25 -30.97 10.42
C SER A 275 20.47 -29.83 9.41
N VAL A 276 21.56 -29.93 8.66
CA VAL A 276 21.86 -29.08 7.51
C VAL A 276 22.00 -29.93 6.26
N THR A 277 21.24 -29.63 5.23
CA THR A 277 21.30 -30.24 3.90
C THR A 277 21.77 -29.21 2.88
N LEU A 278 22.85 -29.48 2.16
CA LEU A 278 23.40 -28.64 1.12
C LEU A 278 23.28 -29.34 -0.25
N GLY A 279 22.34 -28.86 -1.07
CA GLY A 279 22.09 -29.41 -2.40
C GLY A 279 21.10 -30.57 -2.42
N ASN A 280 20.70 -30.92 -3.63
CA ASN A 280 19.88 -32.09 -3.94
C ASN A 280 20.75 -33.30 -4.36
N ALA A 281 20.12 -34.38 -4.83
CA ALA A 281 20.82 -35.60 -5.25
C ALA A 281 21.79 -35.43 -6.47
N ASP A 282 21.69 -34.29 -7.18
CA ASP A 282 22.54 -34.01 -8.32
C ASP A 282 23.85 -33.30 -7.91
N VAL A 283 23.98 -32.89 -6.66
CA VAL A 283 25.18 -32.21 -6.17
C VAL A 283 26.27 -33.24 -5.93
N THR A 284 27.33 -33.14 -6.72
CA THR A 284 28.46 -34.09 -6.68
C THR A 284 29.66 -33.58 -5.88
N ALA A 285 29.67 -32.30 -5.45
CA ALA A 285 30.75 -31.74 -4.65
C ALA A 285 30.30 -30.52 -3.85
N VAL A 286 30.78 -30.40 -2.63
CA VAL A 286 30.65 -29.21 -1.77
C VAL A 286 32.04 -28.62 -1.55
N TYR A 287 32.26 -27.40 -2.06
CA TYR A 287 33.52 -26.69 -1.87
C TYR A 287 33.38 -25.74 -0.69
N MET A 288 34.08 -26.00 0.42
CA MET A 288 34.02 -25.18 1.65
C MET A 288 34.74 -23.84 1.52
N ALA A 289 35.67 -23.71 0.58
CA ALA A 289 36.33 -22.45 0.23
C ALA A 289 36.74 -22.45 -1.23
N GLN A 290 36.79 -21.27 -1.87
CA GLN A 290 37.17 -21.12 -3.26
C GLN A 290 38.64 -21.53 -3.52
N ASP A 291 39.51 -21.30 -2.55
CA ASP A 291 40.95 -21.64 -2.60
C ASP A 291 41.30 -23.00 -1.99
N LYS A 292 40.27 -23.76 -1.58
CA LYS A 292 40.38 -25.07 -0.89
C LYS A 292 41.15 -24.99 0.46
N GLY A 293 41.30 -23.80 1.06
CA GLY A 293 41.98 -23.57 2.32
C GLY A 293 41.11 -23.65 3.58
N ALA A 294 39.83 -24.02 3.45
CA ALA A 294 38.91 -24.08 4.60
C ALA A 294 39.25 -25.24 5.54
N THR A 295 39.17 -24.99 6.83
CA THR A 295 39.24 -26.00 7.88
C THR A 295 37.83 -26.33 8.37
N VAL A 296 37.48 -27.61 8.43
CA VAL A 296 36.22 -28.08 8.96
C VAL A 296 36.42 -28.51 10.42
N TYR A 297 35.75 -27.82 11.34
CA TYR A 297 35.72 -28.21 12.76
C TYR A 297 34.44 -29.04 13.00
N ALA A 298 34.61 -30.32 13.21
CA ALA A 298 33.50 -31.24 13.51
C ALA A 298 33.89 -32.16 14.71
N ALA A 299 32.92 -32.52 15.53
CA ALA A 299 33.13 -33.49 16.59
C ALA A 299 33.42 -34.90 16.06
N GLY A 300 33.06 -35.17 14.81
CA GLY A 300 33.32 -36.42 14.10
C GLY A 300 32.92 -36.33 12.64
N PHE A 301 33.52 -37.18 11.81
CA PHE A 301 33.14 -37.44 10.41
C PHE A 301 32.57 -38.85 10.35
N SER A 302 31.35 -38.99 9.81
CA SER A 302 30.77 -40.30 9.48
C SER A 302 30.76 -40.43 7.96
N LEU A 303 31.37 -41.47 7.44
CA LEU A 303 31.32 -41.89 6.06
C LEU A 303 30.47 -43.17 5.94
N GLU A 304 29.50 -43.19 5.07
CA GLU A 304 28.62 -44.33 4.87
C GLU A 304 28.97 -44.99 3.52
N ASN A 305 28.85 -46.33 3.46
CA ASN A 305 28.93 -47.10 2.20
C ASN A 305 30.25 -47.03 1.40
N ASP A 306 31.34 -47.52 1.98
CA ASP A 306 32.64 -47.67 1.27
C ASP A 306 33.30 -46.39 0.77
N GLU A 307 32.92 -45.24 1.34
CA GLU A 307 33.50 -43.94 0.99
C GLU A 307 34.93 -43.80 1.50
N THR A 308 35.75 -43.07 0.76
CA THR A 308 37.17 -42.89 1.12
C THR A 308 37.50 -41.44 1.38
N VAL A 309 38.33 -41.17 2.40
CA VAL A 309 39.04 -39.91 2.55
C VAL A 309 40.29 -39.99 1.70
N THR A 310 40.30 -39.24 0.57
CA THR A 310 41.44 -39.19 -0.33
C THR A 310 42.07 -37.78 -0.32
N ASN A 311 43.41 -37.70 -0.26
CA ASN A 311 44.16 -36.50 -0.59
C ASN A 311 44.75 -36.66 -1.99
N SER A 312 44.30 -35.84 -2.92
CA SER A 312 44.72 -35.95 -4.35
C SER A 312 46.07 -35.31 -4.68
N THR A 313 46.69 -34.63 -3.73
CA THR A 313 47.84 -33.78 -4.01
C THR A 313 49.16 -34.36 -3.47
N ASP A 314 49.19 -34.98 -2.31
CA ASP A 314 50.39 -35.53 -1.69
C ASP A 314 50.23 -36.92 -1.02
N GLY A 315 49.03 -37.46 -1.09
CA GLY A 315 48.73 -38.80 -0.59
C GLY A 315 48.72 -38.95 0.94
N THR A 316 48.80 -37.86 1.68
CA THR A 316 48.87 -37.94 3.14
C THR A 316 47.55 -37.49 3.76
N VAL A 317 46.85 -38.41 4.38
CA VAL A 317 45.75 -38.14 5.31
C VAL A 317 46.26 -38.30 6.71
N LEU A 318 46.50 -37.19 7.43
CA LEU A 318 46.90 -37.21 8.82
C LEU A 318 45.64 -37.37 9.67
N ILE A 319 45.42 -38.60 10.16
CA ILE A 319 44.45 -38.86 11.21
C ILE A 319 45.22 -38.89 12.56
N ASN A 320 45.30 -37.74 13.21
CA ASN A 320 45.86 -37.65 14.55
C ASN A 320 44.83 -38.16 15.55
N GLY A 321 44.74 -39.49 15.71
CA GLY A 321 43.97 -40.14 16.74
C GLY A 321 44.90 -40.60 17.88
N ILE A 322 44.61 -40.21 19.09
CA ILE A 322 45.15 -40.88 20.29
C ILE A 322 44.44 -42.24 20.35
N VAL A 323 45.17 -43.28 20.22
CA VAL A 323 44.72 -44.66 20.46
C VAL A 323 44.50 -44.84 21.96
#